data_3c06fa0378dc6ea3b3321ca57d2f40dd
#
_entry.id   3c06fa0378dc6ea3b3321ca57d2f40dd
#
_cell.length_a   1.000
_cell.length_b   1.000
_cell.length_c   1.000
_cell.angle_alpha   90.00
_cell.angle_beta   90.00
_cell.angle_gamma   90.00
#
_symmetry.space_group_name_H-M   'P 1'
#
loop_
_entity.id
_entity.type
_entity.pdbx_description
1 polymer ?
#
loop_
_entity_poly.entity_id
_entity_poly.type
_entity_poly.pdbx_seq_one_letter_code
_entity_poly.pdbx_strand_id
1 'polypeptide(L)'
;MAYNKKEVLQANTEAIRVVLRLEKERREATESEKSILRDYQGFGGLKCVLNRTDNPDDIRYWSKSEQNLFEPTQQLKQMIYREALDANTAKRYWESIKASVLTSFYTDTRIVTAIADALTSVNVPIRRCLDPSAGMGAFAETFARQAGVVYAMEKDLLTARISQALHP
;
A
#
# COMPACT_ATOMS: atom_id res chain seq x y z
N MET A 1 -13.51 14.11 -4.90
CA MET A 1 -12.27 14.93 -4.89
C MET A 1 -11.44 14.56 -6.10
N ALA A 2 -10.73 15.51 -6.72
CA ALA A 2 -9.81 15.21 -7.81
C ALA A 2 -8.62 14.41 -7.23
N TYR A 3 -8.12 13.41 -7.98
CA TYR A 3 -6.97 12.59 -7.61
C TYR A 3 -5.70 13.45 -7.59
N ASN A 4 -5.15 13.67 -6.39
CA ASN A 4 -3.93 14.47 -6.18
C ASN A 4 -2.72 13.56 -5.98
N LYS A 5 -1.92 13.38 -7.04
CA LYS A 5 -0.73 12.52 -7.01
C LYS A 5 0.26 12.87 -5.89
N LYS A 6 0.41 14.16 -5.55
CA LYS A 6 1.35 14.61 -4.52
C LYS A 6 0.87 14.19 -3.12
N GLU A 7 -0.40 14.37 -2.82
CA GLU A 7 -1.00 13.95 -1.54
C GLU A 7 -0.94 12.44 -1.38
N VAL A 8 -1.28 11.68 -2.44
CA VAL A 8 -1.17 10.21 -2.44
C VAL A 8 0.26 9.76 -2.19
N LEU A 9 1.24 10.37 -2.87
CA LEU A 9 2.66 10.04 -2.68
C LEU A 9 3.13 10.34 -1.25
N GLN A 10 2.66 11.43 -0.66
CA GLN A 10 2.97 11.79 0.73
C GLN A 10 2.36 10.79 1.72
N ALA A 11 1.07 10.46 1.58
CA ALA A 11 0.39 9.48 2.42
C ALA A 11 1.08 8.10 2.35
N ASN A 12 1.41 7.65 1.13
CA ASN A 12 2.16 6.41 0.94
C ASN A 12 3.55 6.46 1.60
N THR A 13 4.24 7.59 1.53
CA THR A 13 5.56 7.77 2.17
C THR A 13 5.47 7.63 3.69
N GLU A 14 4.46 8.24 4.31
CA GLU A 14 4.26 8.13 5.76
C GLU A 14 3.88 6.70 6.19
N ALA A 15 3.01 6.02 5.44
CA ALA A 15 2.67 4.63 5.72
C ALA A 15 3.90 3.71 5.62
N ILE A 16 4.74 3.88 4.59
CA ILE A 16 5.99 3.12 4.44
C ILE A 16 6.95 3.40 5.59
N ARG A 17 7.07 4.66 6.03
CA ARG A 17 7.91 5.01 7.18
C ARG A 17 7.47 4.28 8.46
N VAL A 18 6.16 4.17 8.67
CA VAL A 18 5.62 3.39 9.79
C VAL A 18 6.05 1.92 9.68
N VAL A 19 5.85 1.28 8.52
CA VAL A 19 6.27 -0.12 8.32
C VAL A 19 7.74 -0.33 8.61
N LEU A 20 8.62 0.52 8.06
CA LEU A 20 10.07 0.43 8.29
C LEU A 20 10.44 0.52 9.78
N ARG A 21 9.73 1.39 10.52
CA ARG A 21 9.89 1.53 11.96
C ARG A 21 9.44 0.27 12.70
N LEU A 22 8.25 -0.26 12.39
CA LEU A 22 7.70 -1.46 13.02
C LEU A 22 8.62 -2.68 12.81
N GLU A 23 9.19 -2.81 11.61
CA GLU A 23 10.16 -3.89 11.32
C GLU A 23 11.44 -3.77 12.15
N LYS A 24 11.98 -2.56 12.31
CA LYS A 24 13.16 -2.31 13.16
C LYS A 24 12.88 -2.59 14.62
N GLU A 25 11.75 -2.13 15.11
CA GLU A 25 11.35 -2.25 16.51
C GLU A 25 10.76 -3.63 16.83
N ARG A 26 10.44 -4.43 15.83
CA ARG A 26 9.83 -5.78 15.95
C ARG A 26 8.59 -5.79 16.84
N ARG A 27 7.70 -4.84 16.61
CA ARG A 27 6.45 -4.69 17.35
C ARG A 27 5.26 -4.49 16.44
N GLU A 28 4.08 -4.62 17.00
CA GLU A 28 2.83 -4.29 16.34
C GLU A 28 2.60 -2.77 16.26
N ALA A 29 1.72 -2.38 15.32
CA ALA A 29 1.32 -0.99 15.14
C ALA A 29 0.40 -0.52 16.27
N THR A 30 0.63 0.67 16.78
CA THR A 30 -0.31 1.38 17.65
C THR A 30 -1.53 1.86 16.84
N GLU A 31 -2.62 2.23 17.51
CA GLU A 31 -3.82 2.74 16.81
C GLU A 31 -3.56 4.02 16.02
N SER A 32 -2.67 4.90 16.51
CA SER A 32 -2.25 6.08 15.75
C SER A 32 -1.45 5.72 14.49
N GLU A 33 -0.58 4.71 14.56
CA GLU A 33 0.15 4.20 13.40
C GLU A 33 -0.78 3.48 12.42
N LYS A 34 -1.74 2.69 12.90
CA LYS A 34 -2.77 2.08 12.04
C LYS A 34 -3.60 3.14 11.31
N SER A 35 -3.87 4.30 11.93
CA SER A 35 -4.53 5.40 11.23
C SER A 35 -3.71 5.87 10.02
N ILE A 36 -2.39 6.06 10.18
CA ILE A 36 -1.50 6.43 9.09
C ILE A 36 -1.44 5.33 8.01
N LEU A 37 -1.39 4.06 8.43
CA LEU A 37 -1.37 2.93 7.49
C LEU A 37 -2.65 2.83 6.66
N ARG A 38 -3.81 3.18 7.19
CA ARG A 38 -5.09 3.22 6.46
C ARG A 38 -5.12 4.27 5.35
N ASP A 39 -4.28 5.30 5.41
CA ASP A 39 -4.18 6.33 4.38
C ASP A 39 -3.34 5.88 3.18
N TYR A 40 -2.71 4.69 3.24
CA TYR A 40 -1.97 4.13 2.11
C TYR A 40 -2.91 3.79 0.96
N GLN A 41 -2.58 4.31 -0.23
CA GLN A 41 -3.41 4.15 -1.43
C GLN A 41 -2.73 3.32 -2.53
N GLY A 42 -1.50 2.84 -2.28
CA GLY A 42 -0.70 2.15 -3.28
C GLY A 42 -0.11 3.07 -4.34
N PHE A 43 0.65 2.48 -5.25
CA PHE A 43 1.32 3.23 -6.31
C PHE A 43 0.62 3.14 -7.66
N GLY A 44 -0.62 2.67 -7.71
CA GLY A 44 -1.42 2.61 -8.94
C GLY A 44 -1.48 3.96 -9.64
N GLY A 45 -0.95 4.02 -10.87
CA GLY A 45 -0.92 5.25 -11.67
C GLY A 45 0.16 6.28 -11.28
N LEU A 46 0.94 6.07 -10.21
CA LEU A 46 2.05 6.94 -9.80
C LEU A 46 3.33 6.62 -10.62
N LYS A 47 3.29 6.89 -11.92
CA LYS A 47 4.41 6.60 -12.84
C LYS A 47 5.71 7.32 -12.48
N CYS A 48 5.66 8.38 -11.69
CA CYS A 48 6.82 9.14 -11.23
C CYS A 48 7.89 8.25 -10.57
N VAL A 49 7.51 7.17 -9.89
CA VAL A 49 8.46 6.24 -9.24
C VAL A 49 9.29 5.42 -10.23
N LEU A 50 8.92 5.40 -11.51
CA LEU A 50 9.66 4.73 -12.58
C LEU A 50 10.78 5.63 -13.16
N ASN A 51 10.73 6.93 -12.90
CA ASN A 51 11.68 7.90 -13.41
C ASN A 51 12.99 7.88 -12.59
N ARG A 52 14.07 8.39 -13.20
CA ARG A 52 15.37 8.54 -12.52
C ARG A 52 15.27 9.58 -11.41
N THR A 53 15.81 9.24 -10.24
CA THR A 53 15.79 10.11 -9.03
C THR A 53 17.05 9.93 -8.18
N ASP A 54 18.15 9.47 -8.79
CA ASP A 54 19.40 9.19 -8.06
C ASP A 54 20.15 10.46 -7.71
N ASN A 55 20.09 11.46 -8.61
CA ASN A 55 20.77 12.74 -8.45
C ASN A 55 19.79 13.91 -8.57
N PRO A 56 20.05 15.06 -7.93
CA PRO A 56 19.22 16.26 -8.08
C PRO A 56 19.03 16.70 -9.53
N ASP A 57 20.06 16.51 -10.38
CA ASP A 57 20.01 16.87 -11.80
C ASP A 57 19.11 15.99 -12.65
N ASP A 58 18.63 14.87 -12.12
CA ASP A 58 17.73 13.98 -12.85
C ASP A 58 16.37 14.63 -13.13
N ILE A 59 16.01 15.71 -12.43
CA ILE A 59 14.79 16.50 -12.68
C ILE A 59 14.67 16.98 -14.12
N ARG A 60 15.80 17.22 -14.82
CA ARG A 60 15.83 17.63 -16.23
C ARG A 60 15.24 16.60 -17.20
N TYR A 61 15.19 15.33 -16.79
CA TYR A 61 14.61 14.24 -17.58
C TYR A 61 13.12 14.05 -17.30
N TRP A 62 12.55 14.81 -16.36
CA TRP A 62 11.14 14.70 -16.00
C TRP A 62 10.28 15.62 -16.86
N SER A 63 9.06 15.16 -17.19
CA SER A 63 8.09 16.02 -17.85
C SER A 63 7.75 17.23 -16.96
N LYS A 64 7.50 18.39 -17.56
CA LYS A 64 7.15 19.62 -16.82
C LYS A 64 5.95 19.42 -15.89
N SER A 65 4.99 18.60 -16.29
CA SER A 65 3.79 18.30 -15.50
C SER A 65 4.04 17.42 -14.27
N GLU A 66 5.19 16.74 -14.20
CA GLU A 66 5.53 15.84 -13.09
C GLU A 66 6.72 16.32 -12.25
N GLN A 67 7.37 17.44 -12.63
CA GLN A 67 8.52 17.97 -11.89
C GLN A 67 8.20 18.29 -10.42
N ASN A 68 6.96 18.63 -10.11
CA ASN A 68 6.50 18.84 -8.73
C ASN A 68 6.47 17.55 -7.88
N LEU A 69 6.59 16.37 -8.50
CA LEU A 69 6.68 15.08 -7.84
C LEU A 69 8.15 14.59 -7.69
N PHE A 70 9.12 15.28 -8.31
CA PHE A 70 10.52 14.86 -8.31
C PHE A 70 11.06 14.76 -6.88
N GLU A 71 11.03 15.86 -6.16
CA GLU A 71 11.54 15.92 -4.79
C GLU A 71 10.86 14.94 -3.85
N PRO A 72 9.51 14.84 -3.78
CA PRO A 72 8.82 13.83 -2.99
C PRO A 72 9.21 12.39 -3.37
N THR A 73 9.40 12.09 -4.67
CA THR A 73 9.80 10.75 -5.10
C THR A 73 11.24 10.44 -4.71
N GLN A 74 12.14 11.41 -4.83
CA GLN A 74 13.52 11.27 -4.40
C GLN A 74 13.61 11.05 -2.88
N GLN A 75 12.85 11.83 -2.09
CA GLN A 75 12.79 11.70 -0.64
C GLN A 75 12.26 10.32 -0.21
N LEU A 76 11.22 9.82 -0.86
CA LEU A 76 10.69 8.46 -0.63
C LEU A 76 11.79 7.41 -0.87
N LYS A 77 12.48 7.47 -2.01
CA LYS A 77 13.55 6.53 -2.32
C LYS A 77 14.67 6.58 -1.29
N GLN A 78 15.16 7.78 -0.97
CA GLN A 78 16.23 7.99 0.02
C GLN A 78 15.81 7.47 1.41
N MET A 79 14.56 7.72 1.82
CA MET A 79 14.02 7.21 3.10
C MET A 79 14.06 5.69 3.14
N ILE A 80 13.58 5.01 2.09
CA ILE A 80 13.59 3.54 2.04
C ILE A 80 15.02 3.00 2.16
N TYR A 81 15.97 3.56 1.39
CA TYR A 81 17.36 3.09 1.43
C TYR A 81 18.10 3.41 2.73
N ARG A 82 17.68 4.46 3.46
CA ARG A 82 18.26 4.83 4.77
C ARG A 82 17.65 4.05 5.93
N GLU A 83 16.34 3.75 5.85
CA GLU A 83 15.56 3.29 7.00
C GLU A 83 15.21 1.80 6.94
N ALA A 84 15.34 1.11 5.81
CA ALA A 84 15.15 -0.34 5.73
C ALA A 84 16.20 -1.10 6.58
N LEU A 85 15.88 -2.34 6.92
CA LEU A 85 16.74 -3.21 7.74
C LEU A 85 18.13 -3.43 7.12
N ASP A 86 18.16 -3.54 5.80
CA ASP A 86 19.38 -3.74 5.01
C ASP A 86 19.17 -3.27 3.56
N ALA A 87 20.27 -3.20 2.80
CA ALA A 87 20.26 -2.75 1.41
C ALA A 87 19.43 -3.67 0.47
N ASN A 88 19.38 -4.97 0.75
CA ASN A 88 18.59 -5.90 -0.06
C ASN A 88 17.09 -5.69 0.17
N THR A 89 16.68 -5.50 1.42
CA THR A 89 15.31 -5.14 1.80
C THR A 89 14.90 -3.82 1.16
N ALA A 90 15.74 -2.79 1.21
CA ALA A 90 15.51 -1.51 0.56
C ALA A 90 15.28 -1.68 -0.96
N LYS A 91 16.14 -2.45 -1.63
CA LYS A 91 16.01 -2.73 -3.06
C LYS A 91 14.70 -3.46 -3.37
N ARG A 92 14.34 -4.47 -2.58
CA ARG A 92 13.08 -5.23 -2.77
C ARG A 92 11.86 -4.34 -2.59
N TYR A 93 11.84 -3.44 -1.62
CA TYR A 93 10.74 -2.47 -1.45
C TYR A 93 10.66 -1.50 -2.61
N TRP A 94 11.78 -0.97 -3.07
CA TRP A 94 11.78 -0.08 -4.23
C TRP A 94 11.30 -0.77 -5.51
N GLU A 95 11.71 -2.00 -5.76
CA GLU A 95 11.23 -2.81 -6.90
C GLU A 95 9.74 -3.17 -6.76
N SER A 96 9.26 -3.48 -5.54
CA SER A 96 7.85 -3.68 -5.24
C SER A 96 7.02 -2.46 -5.62
N ILE A 97 7.44 -1.25 -5.20
CA ILE A 97 6.79 0.02 -5.58
C ILE A 97 6.70 0.15 -7.10
N LYS A 98 7.79 -0.05 -7.83
CA LYS A 98 7.81 0.07 -9.29
C LYS A 98 6.91 -0.97 -9.98
N ALA A 99 6.93 -2.20 -9.51
CA ALA A 99 6.12 -3.28 -10.07
C ALA A 99 4.61 -3.04 -9.86
N SER A 100 4.23 -2.35 -8.78
CA SER A 100 2.85 -2.13 -8.40
C SER A 100 2.13 -0.99 -9.16
N VAL A 101 2.86 -0.17 -9.92
CA VAL A 101 2.31 1.02 -10.63
C VAL A 101 1.13 0.68 -11.56
N LEU A 102 1.10 -0.53 -12.13
CA LEU A 102 0.03 -0.98 -13.03
C LEU A 102 -1.04 -1.83 -12.34
N THR A 103 -0.84 -2.22 -11.08
CA THR A 103 -1.68 -3.23 -10.42
C THR A 103 -2.26 -2.80 -9.07
N SER A 104 -1.67 -1.82 -8.38
CA SER A 104 -2.16 -1.37 -7.08
C SER A 104 -3.34 -0.42 -7.21
N PHE A 105 -4.50 -0.97 -7.55
CA PHE A 105 -5.79 -0.29 -7.54
C PHE A 105 -6.72 -1.09 -6.60
N TYR A 106 -7.08 -0.49 -5.47
CA TYR A 106 -7.85 -1.18 -4.45
C TYR A 106 -9.34 -0.98 -4.65
N THR A 107 -10.12 -2.03 -4.36
CA THR A 107 -11.57 -1.99 -4.44
C THR A 107 -12.13 -1.12 -3.32
N ASP A 108 -13.04 -0.22 -3.66
CA ASP A 108 -13.76 0.61 -2.67
C ASP A 108 -14.54 -0.28 -1.69
N THR A 109 -14.38 -0.03 -0.40
CA THR A 109 -15.01 -0.81 0.67
C THR A 109 -16.54 -0.83 0.55
N ARG A 110 -17.16 0.21 -0.03
CA ARG A 110 -18.62 0.24 -0.29
C ARG A 110 -19.05 -0.86 -1.25
N ILE A 111 -18.23 -1.18 -2.26
CA ILE A 111 -18.50 -2.27 -3.21
C ILE A 111 -18.38 -3.62 -2.48
N VAL A 112 -17.33 -3.77 -1.66
CA VAL A 112 -17.10 -5.01 -0.89
C VAL A 112 -18.24 -5.24 0.10
N THR A 113 -18.68 -4.20 0.80
CA THR A 113 -19.82 -4.26 1.72
C THR A 113 -21.11 -4.64 0.99
N ALA A 114 -21.40 -4.02 -0.17
CA ALA A 114 -22.58 -4.36 -0.95
C ALA A 114 -22.61 -5.83 -1.41
N ILE A 115 -21.42 -6.39 -1.75
CA ILE A 115 -21.29 -7.82 -2.07
C ILE A 115 -21.62 -8.69 -0.84
N ALA A 116 -21.07 -8.34 0.32
CA ALA A 116 -21.31 -9.07 1.56
C ALA A 116 -22.79 -9.03 1.97
N ASP A 117 -23.44 -7.87 1.87
CA ASP A 117 -24.85 -7.67 2.16
C ASP A 117 -25.74 -8.48 1.20
N ALA A 118 -25.40 -8.50 -0.10
CA ALA A 118 -26.11 -9.30 -1.08
C ALA A 118 -26.05 -10.81 -0.77
N LEU A 119 -24.88 -11.32 -0.41
CA LEU A 119 -24.72 -12.74 -0.02
C LEU A 119 -25.48 -13.06 1.25
N THR A 120 -25.50 -12.16 2.21
CA THR A 120 -26.28 -12.31 3.46
C THR A 120 -27.79 -12.32 3.16
N SER A 121 -28.28 -11.45 2.28
CA SER A 121 -29.72 -11.33 1.95
C SER A 121 -30.29 -12.59 1.31
N VAL A 122 -29.44 -13.36 0.61
CA VAL A 122 -29.84 -14.65 0.01
C VAL A 122 -29.44 -15.87 0.85
N ASN A 123 -29.03 -15.64 2.10
CA ASN A 123 -28.68 -16.68 3.09
C ASN A 123 -27.53 -17.60 2.62
N VAL A 124 -26.54 -17.10 1.89
CA VAL A 124 -25.36 -17.88 1.51
C VAL A 124 -24.44 -18.04 2.72
N PRO A 125 -24.24 -19.27 3.25
CA PRO A 125 -23.35 -19.45 4.39
C PRO A 125 -21.88 -19.36 3.95
N ILE A 126 -21.17 -18.34 4.42
CA ILE A 126 -19.74 -18.15 4.13
C ILE A 126 -18.94 -18.83 5.25
N ARG A 127 -18.43 -20.03 4.99
CA ARG A 127 -17.61 -20.77 5.97
C ARG A 127 -16.13 -20.47 5.82
N ARG A 128 -15.66 -20.30 4.58
CA ARG A 128 -14.26 -20.00 4.23
C ARG A 128 -14.26 -18.98 3.11
N CYS A 129 -13.38 -18.00 3.21
CA CYS A 129 -13.15 -17.00 2.18
C CYS A 129 -11.68 -17.05 1.75
N LEU A 130 -11.43 -17.01 0.45
CA LEU A 130 -10.09 -16.85 -0.12
C LEU A 130 -10.05 -15.56 -0.92
N ASP A 131 -9.17 -14.66 -0.53
CA ASP A 131 -8.84 -13.46 -1.29
C ASP A 131 -7.41 -13.61 -1.86
N PRO A 132 -7.25 -13.93 -3.16
CA PRO A 132 -5.95 -14.17 -3.77
C PRO A 132 -5.20 -12.89 -4.14
N SER A 133 -5.80 -11.70 -3.94
CA SER A 133 -5.25 -10.39 -4.30
C SER A 133 -5.69 -9.35 -3.26
N ALA A 134 -5.38 -9.61 -2.00
CA ALA A 134 -5.99 -8.96 -0.85
C ALA A 134 -5.76 -7.45 -0.76
N GLY A 135 -4.69 -6.93 -1.40
CA GLY A 135 -4.35 -5.51 -1.29
C GLY A 135 -4.24 -5.09 0.17
N MET A 136 -5.03 -4.09 0.54
CA MET A 136 -5.10 -3.58 1.91
C MET A 136 -6.02 -4.40 2.84
N GLY A 137 -6.59 -5.51 2.35
CA GLY A 137 -7.40 -6.41 3.16
C GLY A 137 -8.89 -6.05 3.24
N ALA A 138 -9.43 -5.23 2.33
CA ALA A 138 -10.83 -4.80 2.38
C ALA A 138 -11.83 -5.97 2.37
N PHE A 139 -11.60 -6.98 1.53
CA PHE A 139 -12.40 -8.19 1.51
C PHE A 139 -12.19 -9.01 2.78
N ALA A 140 -10.94 -9.19 3.21
CA ALA A 140 -10.63 -9.95 4.42
C ALA A 140 -11.31 -9.35 5.65
N GLU A 141 -11.24 -8.04 5.84
CA GLU A 141 -11.87 -7.32 6.96
C GLU A 141 -13.40 -7.43 6.91
N THR A 142 -13.99 -7.23 5.73
CA THR A 142 -15.46 -7.28 5.57
C THR A 142 -15.99 -8.68 5.83
N PHE A 143 -15.35 -9.70 5.26
CA PHE A 143 -15.82 -11.09 5.38
C PHE A 143 -15.40 -11.78 6.67
N ALA A 144 -14.41 -11.28 7.41
CA ALA A 144 -14.03 -11.83 8.71
C ALA A 144 -15.19 -11.84 9.72
N ARG A 145 -16.16 -10.97 9.55
CA ARG A 145 -17.38 -10.91 10.40
C ARG A 145 -18.39 -12.04 10.11
N GLN A 146 -18.31 -12.65 8.93
CA GLN A 146 -19.28 -13.64 8.43
C GLN A 146 -18.64 -15.01 8.22
N ALA A 147 -17.38 -15.06 7.84
CA ALA A 147 -16.64 -16.28 7.58
C ALA A 147 -15.96 -16.82 8.84
N GLY A 148 -15.91 -18.15 8.98
CA GLY A 148 -15.14 -18.78 10.05
C GLY A 148 -13.63 -18.64 9.85
N VAL A 149 -13.18 -18.60 8.59
CA VAL A 149 -11.77 -18.44 8.22
C VAL A 149 -11.64 -17.61 6.93
N VAL A 150 -10.73 -16.65 6.92
CA VAL A 150 -10.37 -15.89 5.73
C VAL A 150 -8.88 -16.09 5.43
N TYR A 151 -8.59 -16.48 4.19
CA TYR A 151 -7.23 -16.55 3.65
C TYR A 151 -7.01 -15.35 2.74
N ALA A 152 -6.08 -14.47 3.10
CA ALA A 152 -5.71 -13.31 2.33
C ALA A 152 -4.28 -13.48 1.78
N MET A 153 -4.11 -13.33 0.46
CA MET A 153 -2.81 -13.40 -0.20
C MET A 153 -2.54 -12.10 -0.92
N GLU A 154 -1.32 -11.56 -0.78
CA GLU A 154 -0.89 -10.36 -1.49
C GLU A 154 0.50 -10.59 -2.08
N LYS A 155 0.64 -10.33 -3.38
CA LYS A 155 1.90 -10.51 -4.11
C LYS A 155 2.87 -9.34 -3.91
N ASP A 156 2.34 -8.12 -3.84
CA ASP A 156 3.14 -6.93 -3.62
C ASP A 156 3.68 -6.91 -2.19
N LEU A 157 5.01 -6.98 -2.08
CA LEU A 157 5.68 -7.14 -0.79
C LEU A 157 5.36 -6.00 0.18
N LEU A 158 5.38 -4.77 -0.31
CA LEU A 158 5.17 -3.60 0.55
C LEU A 158 3.71 -3.48 0.99
N THR A 159 2.77 -3.68 0.07
CA THR A 159 1.33 -3.73 0.39
C THR A 159 1.03 -4.83 1.38
N ALA A 160 1.62 -6.03 1.21
CA ALA A 160 1.46 -7.13 2.16
C ALA A 160 1.95 -6.76 3.56
N ARG A 161 3.09 -6.05 3.69
CA ARG A 161 3.60 -5.59 5.00
C ARG A 161 2.67 -4.57 5.66
N ILE A 162 2.12 -3.65 4.88
CA ILE A 162 1.16 -2.65 5.38
C ILE A 162 -0.13 -3.35 5.84
N SER A 163 -0.67 -4.24 5.01
CA SER A 163 -1.87 -5.02 5.35
C SER A 163 -1.67 -5.86 6.61
N GLN A 164 -0.52 -6.54 6.74
CA GLN A 164 -0.18 -7.33 7.92
C GLN A 164 -0.06 -6.46 9.19
N ALA A 165 0.45 -5.22 9.07
CA ALA A 165 0.52 -4.31 10.22
C ALA A 165 -0.85 -3.76 10.64
N LEU A 166 -1.82 -3.71 9.72
CA LEU A 166 -3.21 -3.34 10.00
C LEU A 166 -4.00 -4.49 10.62
N HIS A 167 -3.74 -5.73 10.18
CA HIS A 167 -4.48 -6.94 10.52
C HIS A 167 -3.50 -8.02 11.02
N PRO A 168 -2.93 -7.87 12.23
CA PRO A 168 -1.94 -8.79 12.81
C PRO A 168 -2.49 -10.19 13.09
#